data_c33523fb9b588c3d17e5c049206716d7
#
_entry.id   c33523fb9b588c3d17e5c049206716d7
#
_cell.length_a   1.000
_cell.length_b   1.000
_cell.length_c   1.000
_cell.angle_alpha   90.00
_cell.angle_beta   90.00
_cell.angle_gamma   90.00
#
_symmetry.space_group_name_H-M   'P 1'
#
loop_
_entity.id
_entity.type
_entity.pdbx_description
1 polymer ?
#
loop_
_entity_poly.entity_id
_entity_poly.type
_entity_poly.pdbx_seq_one_letter_code
_entity_poly.pdbx_strand_id
1 'polypeptide(L)'
;MGAMKSTPRLAPLLLFALPLALAQSTPPLTVGLALDSGGKNDRSFNQSAWEGAQRAAKDMGIKVKLFEPKADAKGVLSRGAEPLAKAGVNLVIGVGFSNKDSIEAAAQNHPDAKFAVIDDLPKGANTVGLRFREQEGSFLVGYLAALSSSTGVVGFVGGQDVPIIHKFQAGFTAGVKFVCGSCQVIASYTGTTPKAWNDPATASALATSMQAKGADIIFAAAGGSNAGVVSRVNTVQCLKASGLPKGVSFKQNVFAGVKHSAGYDAACSGDSRPVFFIGVDSNQNYLGDDDKNPATLNHGLTSMVKRVDNAVYSIVRDVVKGRPWRVGEQSFGLQNDGVGYALDAYNRALIPPATLTKLAQVQKLIVFGTVKVPSQ
;
A
#
# COMPACT_ATOMS: atom_id res chain seq x y z
N MET A 1 -60.10 -37.92 77.31
CA MET A 1 -59.49 -36.64 76.85
C MET A 1 -57.97 -36.88 76.63
N GLY A 2 -57.59 -37.17 75.44
CA GLY A 2 -56.21 -37.48 75.08
C GLY A 2 -55.73 -36.46 74.05
N ALA A 3 -54.71 -35.72 74.41
CA ALA A 3 -54.05 -34.74 73.55
C ALA A 3 -53.09 -35.43 72.61
N MET A 4 -53.34 -35.32 71.30
CA MET A 4 -52.40 -35.73 70.27
C MET A 4 -51.28 -34.68 70.12
N LYS A 5 -50.00 -35.04 70.35
CA LYS A 5 -48.83 -34.30 70.08
C LYS A 5 -48.41 -34.45 68.59
N SER A 6 -48.45 -33.39 67.81
CA SER A 6 -47.98 -33.36 66.46
C SER A 6 -46.46 -33.07 66.44
N THR A 7 -45.67 -33.96 65.88
CA THR A 7 -44.20 -33.76 65.58
C THR A 7 -44.05 -33.11 64.24
N PRO A 8 -43.16 -32.04 64.09
CA PRO A 8 -42.89 -31.46 62.80
C PRO A 8 -41.88 -32.36 62.02
N ARG A 9 -42.23 -32.70 60.78
CA ARG A 9 -41.36 -33.33 59.82
C ARG A 9 -40.43 -32.28 59.21
N LEU A 10 -39.12 -32.39 59.45
CA LEU A 10 -38.06 -31.68 58.70
C LEU A 10 -37.95 -32.31 57.30
N ALA A 11 -38.19 -31.49 56.27
CA ALA A 11 -37.90 -31.84 54.89
C ALA A 11 -36.40 -31.61 54.61
N PRO A 12 -35.69 -32.52 53.93
CA PRO A 12 -34.28 -32.29 53.58
C PRO A 12 -34.16 -31.30 52.43
N LEU A 13 -33.44 -30.20 52.67
CA LEU A 13 -33.03 -29.26 51.63
C LEU A 13 -31.96 -29.91 50.76
N LEU A 14 -32.31 -30.34 49.55
CA LEU A 14 -31.34 -30.74 48.52
C LEU A 14 -30.67 -29.49 47.96
N LEU A 15 -29.45 -29.22 48.36
CA LEU A 15 -28.57 -28.26 47.69
C LEU A 15 -28.15 -28.84 46.33
N PHE A 16 -28.73 -28.32 45.25
CA PHE A 16 -28.22 -28.52 43.91
C PHE A 16 -26.94 -27.68 43.74
N ALA A 17 -25.78 -28.33 43.82
CA ALA A 17 -24.52 -27.75 43.39
C ALA A 17 -24.52 -27.66 41.85
N LEU A 18 -24.76 -26.45 41.28
CA LEU A 18 -24.48 -26.18 39.87
C LEU A 18 -22.99 -26.34 39.64
N PRO A 19 -22.56 -27.17 38.68
CA PRO A 19 -21.14 -27.17 38.28
C PRO A 19 -20.82 -25.82 37.65
N LEU A 20 -19.88 -25.07 38.25
CA LEU A 20 -19.26 -23.90 37.64
C LEU A 20 -18.42 -24.44 36.47
N ALA A 21 -18.97 -24.39 35.25
CA ALA A 21 -18.20 -24.65 34.03
C ALA A 21 -17.17 -23.54 33.94
N LEU A 22 -15.92 -23.86 34.32
CA LEU A 22 -14.75 -23.04 34.00
C LEU A 22 -14.71 -22.91 32.47
N ALA A 23 -15.12 -21.74 31.96
CA ALA A 23 -14.93 -21.40 30.56
C ALA A 23 -13.42 -21.43 30.30
N GLN A 24 -12.93 -22.51 29.70
CA GLN A 24 -11.57 -22.57 29.20
C GLN A 24 -11.45 -21.47 28.14
N SER A 25 -10.77 -20.38 28.47
CA SER A 25 -10.42 -19.36 27.49
C SER A 25 -9.57 -20.02 26.41
N THR A 26 -10.14 -20.19 25.23
CA THR A 26 -9.34 -20.60 24.06
C THR A 26 -8.16 -19.63 23.91
N PRO A 27 -6.93 -20.14 23.72
CA PRO A 27 -5.79 -19.26 23.56
C PRO A 27 -6.03 -18.30 22.39
N PRO A 28 -5.62 -17.03 22.53
CA PRO A 28 -5.86 -16.02 21.49
C PRO A 28 -5.21 -16.48 20.18
N LEU A 29 -5.95 -16.30 19.09
CA LEU A 29 -5.49 -16.60 17.72
C LEU A 29 -4.17 -15.88 17.48
N THR A 30 -3.21 -16.59 16.91
CA THR A 30 -1.88 -16.04 16.56
C THR A 30 -1.75 -15.97 15.06
N VAL A 31 -1.35 -14.81 14.55
CA VAL A 31 -1.07 -14.54 13.14
C VAL A 31 0.42 -14.35 12.94
N GLY A 32 0.99 -15.03 11.96
CA GLY A 32 2.35 -14.83 11.49
C GLY A 32 2.39 -13.93 10.27
N LEU A 33 3.22 -12.89 10.29
CA LEU A 33 3.43 -12.00 9.16
C LEU A 33 4.88 -12.14 8.68
N ALA A 34 5.08 -12.71 7.49
CA ALA A 34 6.37 -12.84 6.83
C ALA A 34 6.52 -11.71 5.81
N LEU A 35 7.37 -10.72 6.11
CA LEU A 35 7.62 -9.57 5.23
C LEU A 35 8.47 -9.92 4.01
N ASP A 36 8.47 -9.04 3.03
CA ASP A 36 9.42 -9.02 1.92
C ASP A 36 10.65 -8.17 2.25
N SER A 37 11.56 -8.04 1.31
CA SER A 37 12.74 -7.15 1.41
C SER A 37 12.31 -5.71 1.65
N GLY A 38 13.07 -4.95 2.43
CA GLY A 38 12.75 -3.56 2.81
C GLY A 38 12.36 -3.41 4.27
N GLY A 39 11.85 -4.47 4.90
CA GLY A 39 11.48 -4.47 6.33
C GLY A 39 10.23 -3.64 6.63
N LYS A 40 9.77 -3.71 7.88
CA LYS A 40 8.50 -3.11 8.34
C LYS A 40 8.44 -1.57 8.32
N ASN A 41 9.57 -0.90 8.13
CA ASN A 41 9.67 0.56 8.18
C ASN A 41 9.92 1.17 6.78
N ASP A 42 9.55 0.48 5.71
CA ASP A 42 9.75 0.92 4.32
C ASP A 42 8.87 2.13 3.92
N ARG A 43 7.98 2.57 4.81
CA ARG A 43 6.98 3.63 4.58
C ARG A 43 6.06 3.37 3.39
N SER A 44 5.91 2.10 2.99
CA SER A 44 5.20 1.65 1.80
C SER A 44 4.51 0.31 2.07
N PHE A 45 4.84 -0.71 1.33
CA PHE A 45 4.18 -2.01 1.24
C PHE A 45 4.23 -2.84 2.54
N ASN A 46 5.44 -3.06 3.08
CA ASN A 46 5.60 -3.86 4.29
C ASN A 46 5.04 -3.13 5.52
N GLN A 47 5.24 -1.81 5.61
CA GLN A 47 4.65 -1.02 6.70
C GLN A 47 3.13 -1.09 6.66
N SER A 48 2.50 -0.97 5.49
CA SER A 48 1.04 -1.09 5.33
C SER A 48 0.53 -2.45 5.82
N ALA A 49 1.21 -3.56 5.46
CA ALA A 49 0.86 -4.89 5.97
C ALA A 49 0.98 -4.99 7.49
N TRP A 50 2.06 -4.46 8.04
CA TRP A 50 2.30 -4.43 9.48
C TRP A 50 1.23 -3.63 10.24
N GLU A 51 0.87 -2.45 9.75
CA GLU A 51 -0.19 -1.60 10.33
C GLU A 51 -1.55 -2.32 10.33
N GLY A 52 -1.88 -3.05 9.25
CA GLY A 52 -3.07 -3.88 9.18
C GLY A 52 -3.09 -4.98 10.24
N ALA A 53 -1.96 -5.66 10.45
CA ALA A 53 -1.81 -6.70 11.48
C ALA A 53 -1.88 -6.11 12.90
N GLN A 54 -1.27 -4.96 13.15
CA GLN A 54 -1.31 -4.27 14.44
C GLN A 54 -2.74 -3.79 14.77
N ARG A 55 -3.45 -3.24 13.78
CA ARG A 55 -4.86 -2.87 13.94
C ARG A 55 -5.71 -4.09 14.29
N ALA A 56 -5.50 -5.22 13.60
CA ALA A 56 -6.20 -6.46 13.93
C ALA A 56 -5.87 -6.97 15.35
N ALA A 57 -4.61 -6.87 15.77
CA ALA A 57 -4.21 -7.22 17.14
C ALA A 57 -4.93 -6.38 18.19
N LYS A 58 -4.99 -5.07 17.97
CA LYS A 58 -5.66 -4.12 18.85
C LYS A 58 -7.17 -4.37 18.94
N ASP A 59 -7.84 -4.55 17.78
CA ASP A 59 -9.31 -4.58 17.72
C ASP A 59 -9.88 -5.96 18.06
N MET A 60 -9.11 -7.04 17.88
CA MET A 60 -9.59 -8.43 18.01
C MET A 60 -8.85 -9.25 19.08
N GLY A 61 -7.89 -8.66 19.79
CA GLY A 61 -7.16 -9.35 20.86
C GLY A 61 -6.27 -10.49 20.40
N ILE A 62 -5.87 -10.51 19.14
CA ILE A 62 -4.99 -11.53 18.57
C ILE A 62 -3.50 -11.24 18.88
N LYS A 63 -2.66 -12.26 18.74
CA LYS A 63 -1.21 -12.10 18.79
C LYS A 63 -0.63 -12.06 17.37
N VAL A 64 0.40 -11.22 17.15
CA VAL A 64 1.12 -11.15 15.88
C VAL A 64 2.57 -11.54 16.09
N LYS A 65 3.06 -12.50 15.29
CA LYS A 65 4.48 -12.86 15.18
C LYS A 65 5.01 -12.30 13.87
N LEU A 66 6.01 -11.44 13.93
CA LEU A 66 6.65 -10.85 12.77
C LEU A 66 7.90 -11.62 12.37
N PHE A 67 8.08 -11.86 11.09
CA PHE A 67 9.31 -12.33 10.49
C PHE A 67 9.81 -11.31 9.46
N GLU A 68 10.99 -10.75 9.70
CA GLU A 68 11.69 -9.87 8.75
C GLU A 68 12.82 -10.66 8.09
N PRO A 69 12.87 -10.77 6.75
CA PRO A 69 13.88 -11.56 6.07
C PRO A 69 15.28 -10.96 6.26
N LYS A 70 16.27 -11.85 6.36
CA LYS A 70 17.69 -11.48 6.41
C LYS A 70 18.40 -12.08 5.21
N ALA A 71 19.28 -11.31 4.57
CA ALA A 71 20.14 -11.82 3.53
C ALA A 71 21.27 -12.66 4.13
N ASP A 72 21.58 -13.79 3.51
CA ASP A 72 22.79 -14.57 3.79
C ASP A 72 24.04 -13.93 3.12
N ALA A 73 25.19 -14.57 3.26
CA ALA A 73 26.45 -14.11 2.66
C ALA A 73 26.41 -14.04 1.11
N LYS A 74 25.46 -14.70 0.47
CA LYS A 74 25.24 -14.69 -0.98
C LYS A 74 24.11 -13.73 -1.40
N GLY A 75 23.50 -13.02 -0.44
CA GLY A 75 22.40 -12.12 -0.69
C GLY A 75 21.03 -12.81 -0.82
N VAL A 76 20.93 -14.11 -0.50
CA VAL A 76 19.66 -14.85 -0.53
C VAL A 76 18.86 -14.51 0.73
N LEU A 77 17.62 -14.07 0.54
CA LEU A 77 16.74 -13.73 1.66
C LEU A 77 16.15 -14.97 2.33
N SER A 78 16.20 -15.00 3.66
CA SER A 78 15.53 -16.03 4.47
C SER A 78 14.01 -15.95 4.28
N ARG A 79 13.29 -17.06 4.48
CA ARG A 79 11.83 -17.16 4.32
C ARG A 79 11.15 -17.48 5.66
N GLY A 80 10.05 -16.78 5.92
CA GLY A 80 9.37 -16.81 7.22
C GLY A 80 8.23 -17.82 7.34
N ALA A 81 7.73 -18.38 6.25
CA ALA A 81 6.51 -19.20 6.27
C ALA A 81 6.65 -20.44 7.16
N GLU A 82 7.66 -21.26 6.94
CA GLU A 82 7.89 -22.49 7.69
C GLU A 82 8.22 -22.23 9.19
N PRO A 83 9.14 -21.32 9.56
CA PRO A 83 9.38 -20.98 10.96
C PRO A 83 8.13 -20.48 11.70
N LEU A 84 7.29 -19.66 11.04
CA LEU A 84 6.04 -19.17 11.62
C LEU A 84 5.03 -20.31 11.83
N ALA A 85 4.86 -21.18 10.83
CA ALA A 85 3.98 -22.34 10.94
C ALA A 85 4.41 -23.29 12.05
N LYS A 86 5.70 -23.63 12.15
CA LYS A 86 6.29 -24.43 13.26
C LYS A 86 6.10 -23.79 14.63
N ALA A 87 6.03 -22.46 14.69
CA ALA A 87 5.74 -21.74 15.93
C ALA A 87 4.25 -21.80 16.34
N GLY A 88 3.43 -22.60 15.65
CA GLY A 88 2.03 -22.87 15.98
C GLY A 88 1.08 -21.70 15.69
N VAL A 89 1.35 -20.85 14.69
CA VAL A 89 0.43 -19.78 14.30
C VAL A 89 -0.76 -20.34 13.52
N ASN A 90 -1.93 -19.73 13.69
CA ASN A 90 -3.18 -20.17 13.05
C ASN A 90 -3.31 -19.72 11.59
N LEU A 91 -2.70 -18.57 11.28
CA LEU A 91 -2.67 -17.97 9.95
C LEU A 91 -1.28 -17.40 9.68
N VAL A 92 -0.66 -17.77 8.56
CA VAL A 92 0.58 -17.17 8.06
C VAL A 92 0.25 -16.31 6.83
N ILE A 93 0.71 -15.08 6.84
CA ILE A 93 0.56 -14.14 5.72
C ILE A 93 1.94 -13.82 5.18
N GLY A 94 2.21 -14.22 3.93
CA GLY A 94 3.39 -13.82 3.17
C GLY A 94 3.12 -12.48 2.49
N VAL A 95 3.91 -11.47 2.83
CA VAL A 95 3.82 -10.14 2.24
C VAL A 95 4.69 -10.09 1.00
N GLY A 96 4.07 -9.96 -0.18
CA GLY A 96 4.72 -9.92 -1.47
C GLY A 96 4.83 -11.27 -2.17
N PHE A 97 4.86 -11.20 -3.50
CA PHE A 97 4.92 -12.35 -4.40
C PHE A 97 6.11 -13.27 -4.15
N SER A 98 7.21 -12.73 -3.64
CA SER A 98 8.43 -13.48 -3.33
C SER A 98 8.23 -14.54 -2.23
N ASN A 99 7.17 -14.44 -1.43
CA ASN A 99 6.84 -15.40 -0.39
C ASN A 99 6.03 -16.62 -0.90
N LYS A 100 5.55 -16.61 -2.15
CA LYS A 100 4.64 -17.63 -2.68
C LYS A 100 5.16 -19.05 -2.48
N ASP A 101 6.35 -19.36 -3.01
CA ASP A 101 6.88 -20.74 -2.97
C ASP A 101 7.08 -21.22 -1.54
N SER A 102 7.54 -20.35 -0.63
CA SER A 102 7.70 -20.69 0.77
C SER A 102 6.38 -20.90 1.50
N ILE A 103 5.33 -20.16 1.12
CA ILE A 103 3.96 -20.35 1.62
C ILE A 103 3.39 -21.67 1.11
N GLU A 104 3.55 -22.01 -0.18
CA GLU A 104 3.09 -23.26 -0.76
C GLU A 104 3.72 -24.47 -0.05
N ALA A 105 5.05 -24.42 0.16
CA ALA A 105 5.76 -25.49 0.86
C ALA A 105 5.31 -25.64 2.34
N ALA A 106 5.18 -24.53 3.06
CA ALA A 106 4.71 -24.54 4.44
C ALA A 106 3.25 -25.02 4.54
N ALA A 107 2.38 -24.64 3.59
CA ALA A 107 0.98 -25.04 3.56
C ALA A 107 0.81 -26.58 3.39
N GLN A 108 1.68 -27.22 2.62
CA GLN A 108 1.70 -28.67 2.47
C GLN A 108 2.11 -29.39 3.77
N ASN A 109 3.06 -28.82 4.51
CA ASN A 109 3.57 -29.40 5.75
C ASN A 109 2.65 -29.17 6.96
N HIS A 110 1.78 -28.15 6.90
CA HIS A 110 0.92 -27.71 8.01
C HIS A 110 -0.54 -27.56 7.55
N PRO A 111 -1.26 -28.67 7.24
CA PRO A 111 -2.62 -28.63 6.66
C PRO A 111 -3.66 -27.98 7.57
N ASP A 112 -3.45 -27.97 8.88
CA ASP A 112 -4.38 -27.37 9.85
C ASP A 112 -4.23 -25.84 9.97
N ALA A 113 -3.10 -25.28 9.52
CA ALA A 113 -2.89 -23.85 9.49
C ALA A 113 -3.42 -23.23 8.18
N LYS A 114 -3.72 -21.94 8.21
CA LYS A 114 -4.16 -21.16 7.04
C LYS A 114 -3.01 -20.32 6.52
N PHE A 115 -2.98 -20.12 5.20
CA PHE A 115 -1.90 -19.39 4.55
C PHE A 115 -2.46 -18.39 3.53
N ALA A 116 -1.90 -17.19 3.52
CA ALA A 116 -2.22 -16.17 2.54
C ALA A 116 -0.94 -15.61 1.91
N VAL A 117 -1.01 -15.22 0.64
CA VAL A 117 0.07 -14.47 -0.04
C VAL A 117 -0.51 -13.18 -0.59
N ILE A 118 0.17 -12.07 -0.33
CA ILE A 118 -0.15 -10.79 -0.96
C ILE A 118 0.60 -10.73 -2.29
N ASP A 119 -0.10 -10.31 -3.35
CA ASP A 119 0.40 -10.08 -4.72
C ASP A 119 0.67 -11.33 -5.56
N ASP A 120 0.33 -12.52 -5.07
CA ASP A 120 0.37 -13.72 -5.91
C ASP A 120 -0.74 -14.71 -5.52
N LEU A 121 -0.88 -15.78 -6.31
CA LEU A 121 -1.86 -16.85 -6.11
C LEU A 121 -1.12 -18.16 -5.75
N PRO A 122 -1.07 -18.54 -4.46
CA PRO A 122 -0.45 -19.78 -4.03
C PRO A 122 -1.36 -20.98 -4.32
N LYS A 123 -0.74 -22.14 -4.55
CA LYS A 123 -1.42 -23.43 -4.67
C LYS A 123 -1.59 -24.07 -3.30
N GLY A 124 -2.72 -24.76 -3.06
CA GLY A 124 -2.97 -25.51 -1.83
C GLY A 124 -4.41 -25.38 -1.34
N ALA A 125 -4.90 -26.40 -0.61
CA ALA A 125 -6.27 -26.44 -0.11
C ALA A 125 -6.52 -25.48 1.08
N ASN A 126 -5.45 -25.03 1.72
CA ASN A 126 -5.46 -24.11 2.87
C ASN A 126 -4.82 -22.74 2.56
N THR A 127 -4.70 -22.39 1.26
CA THR A 127 -4.05 -21.15 0.81
C THR A 127 -5.04 -20.19 0.16
N VAL A 128 -4.71 -18.89 0.19
CA VAL A 128 -5.43 -17.81 -0.54
C VAL A 128 -4.44 -16.78 -1.08
N GLY A 129 -4.70 -16.27 -2.28
CA GLY A 129 -4.01 -15.13 -2.86
C GLY A 129 -4.78 -13.84 -2.64
N LEU A 130 -4.14 -12.80 -2.10
CA LEU A 130 -4.69 -11.46 -1.93
C LEU A 130 -4.09 -10.58 -3.03
N ARG A 131 -4.79 -10.42 -4.16
CA ARG A 131 -4.29 -9.74 -5.35
C ARG A 131 -4.96 -8.39 -5.54
N PHE A 132 -4.20 -7.43 -6.03
CA PHE A 132 -4.69 -6.07 -6.24
C PHE A 132 -4.79 -5.73 -7.72
N ARG A 133 -5.69 -4.80 -8.01
CA ARG A 133 -5.86 -4.22 -9.34
C ARG A 133 -5.09 -2.89 -9.40
N GLU A 134 -3.76 -3.00 -9.29
CA GLU A 134 -2.84 -1.87 -9.18
C GLU A 134 -2.99 -0.89 -10.33
N GLN A 135 -3.28 -1.40 -11.54
CA GLN A 135 -3.53 -0.58 -12.72
C GLN A 135 -4.66 0.42 -12.52
N GLU A 136 -5.70 0.08 -11.73
CA GLU A 136 -6.84 0.98 -11.53
C GLU A 136 -6.48 2.21 -10.68
N GLY A 137 -5.79 2.01 -9.54
CA GLY A 137 -5.30 3.10 -8.71
C GLY A 137 -4.24 3.93 -9.44
N SER A 138 -3.34 3.25 -10.18
CA SER A 138 -2.31 3.92 -10.99
C SER A 138 -2.90 4.77 -12.11
N PHE A 139 -4.02 4.33 -12.71
CA PHE A 139 -4.73 5.15 -13.69
C PHE A 139 -5.20 6.48 -13.08
N LEU A 140 -5.77 6.45 -11.88
CA LEU A 140 -6.26 7.68 -11.23
C LEU A 140 -5.13 8.67 -10.96
N VAL A 141 -3.98 8.19 -10.48
CA VAL A 141 -2.84 9.09 -10.24
C VAL A 141 -2.15 9.53 -11.54
N GLY A 142 -2.18 8.72 -12.59
CA GLY A 142 -1.75 9.12 -13.94
C GLY A 142 -2.67 10.18 -14.56
N TYR A 143 -3.98 10.02 -14.38
CA TYR A 143 -4.99 11.02 -14.77
C TYR A 143 -4.73 12.36 -14.06
N LEU A 144 -4.49 12.33 -12.75
CA LEU A 144 -4.16 13.51 -11.97
C LEU A 144 -2.83 14.14 -12.42
N ALA A 145 -1.79 13.32 -12.66
CA ALA A 145 -0.49 13.79 -13.14
C ALA A 145 -0.63 14.59 -14.46
N ALA A 146 -1.43 14.08 -15.42
CA ALA A 146 -1.63 14.77 -16.69
C ALA A 146 -2.38 16.08 -16.55
N LEU A 147 -3.36 16.18 -15.64
CA LEU A 147 -4.05 17.44 -15.34
C LEU A 147 -3.14 18.46 -14.65
N SER A 148 -2.13 18.00 -13.93
CA SER A 148 -1.26 18.81 -13.07
C SER A 148 0.08 19.17 -13.71
N SER A 149 0.56 18.38 -14.68
CA SER A 149 1.87 18.62 -15.32
C SER A 149 1.90 19.95 -16.07
N SER A 150 2.93 20.72 -15.78
CA SER A 150 3.21 21.98 -16.48
C SER A 150 3.95 21.77 -17.80
N THR A 151 4.74 20.71 -17.93
CA THR A 151 5.54 20.41 -19.13
C THR A 151 4.85 19.46 -20.10
N GLY A 152 3.96 18.61 -19.60
CA GLY A 152 3.41 17.46 -20.32
C GLY A 152 4.38 16.29 -20.40
N VAL A 153 5.44 16.27 -19.61
CA VAL A 153 6.37 15.16 -19.44
C VAL A 153 6.29 14.67 -18.00
N VAL A 154 6.01 13.40 -17.81
CA VAL A 154 5.93 12.76 -16.47
C VAL A 154 6.81 11.53 -16.40
N GLY A 155 7.27 11.20 -15.20
CA GLY A 155 8.14 10.06 -14.94
C GLY A 155 7.41 8.91 -14.22
N PHE A 156 7.91 7.69 -14.45
CA PHE A 156 7.59 6.50 -13.68
C PHE A 156 8.88 5.82 -13.24
N VAL A 157 9.10 5.70 -11.95
CA VAL A 157 10.21 4.92 -11.37
C VAL A 157 9.62 3.67 -10.72
N GLY A 158 9.83 2.53 -11.36
CA GLY A 158 9.49 1.22 -10.81
C GLY A 158 10.60 0.68 -9.92
N GLY A 159 10.24 -0.19 -8.98
CA GLY A 159 11.19 -0.98 -8.19
C GLY A 159 11.82 -2.08 -9.04
N GLN A 160 11.61 -3.33 -8.68
CA GLN A 160 12.07 -4.46 -9.47
C GLN A 160 11.30 -4.55 -10.79
N ASP A 161 12.01 -4.78 -11.89
CA ASP A 161 11.42 -4.98 -13.23
C ASP A 161 10.74 -6.36 -13.30
N VAL A 162 9.46 -6.40 -12.93
CA VAL A 162 8.64 -7.61 -12.83
C VAL A 162 7.18 -7.31 -13.24
N PRO A 163 6.40 -8.33 -13.64
CA PRO A 163 5.04 -8.14 -14.17
C PRO A 163 4.09 -7.35 -13.27
N ILE A 164 4.20 -7.48 -11.94
CA ILE A 164 3.33 -6.73 -11.03
C ILE A 164 3.60 -5.23 -11.10
N ILE A 165 4.86 -4.81 -11.29
CA ILE A 165 5.21 -3.39 -11.41
C ILE A 165 4.85 -2.84 -12.79
N HIS A 166 4.82 -3.69 -13.81
CA HIS A 166 4.29 -3.31 -15.12
C HIS A 166 2.81 -2.93 -15.06
N LYS A 167 1.98 -3.51 -14.16
CA LYS A 167 0.60 -3.08 -13.97
C LYS A 167 0.50 -1.64 -13.48
N PHE A 168 1.37 -1.22 -12.55
CA PHE A 168 1.42 0.18 -12.10
C PHE A 168 1.77 1.10 -13.25
N GLN A 169 2.80 0.75 -14.03
CA GLN A 169 3.24 1.54 -15.19
C GLN A 169 2.15 1.63 -16.25
N ALA A 170 1.52 0.51 -16.61
CA ALA A 170 0.47 0.45 -17.62
C ALA A 170 -0.72 1.31 -17.22
N GLY A 171 -1.20 1.17 -15.98
CA GLY A 171 -2.29 1.98 -15.44
C GLY A 171 -1.94 3.46 -15.42
N PHE A 172 -0.77 3.84 -14.92
CA PHE A 172 -0.29 5.22 -14.88
C PHE A 172 -0.23 5.83 -16.29
N THR A 173 0.40 5.11 -17.23
CA THR A 173 0.52 5.55 -18.62
C THR A 173 -0.85 5.72 -19.27
N ALA A 174 -1.78 4.77 -19.05
CA ALA A 174 -3.13 4.86 -19.57
C ALA A 174 -3.89 6.07 -19.02
N GLY A 175 -3.75 6.35 -17.71
CA GLY A 175 -4.35 7.53 -17.08
C GLY A 175 -3.81 8.84 -17.64
N VAL A 176 -2.49 8.94 -17.83
CA VAL A 176 -1.86 10.11 -18.48
C VAL A 176 -2.38 10.29 -19.88
N LYS A 177 -2.37 9.24 -20.69
CA LYS A 177 -2.79 9.29 -22.11
C LYS A 177 -4.28 9.54 -22.29
N PHE A 178 -5.10 9.14 -21.33
CA PHE A 178 -6.54 9.40 -21.33
C PHE A 178 -6.87 10.91 -21.27
N VAL A 179 -6.08 11.67 -20.52
CA VAL A 179 -6.22 13.13 -20.40
C VAL A 179 -5.46 13.85 -21.50
N CYS A 180 -4.25 13.42 -21.78
CA CYS A 180 -3.29 14.10 -22.64
C CYS A 180 -2.60 13.11 -23.56
N GLY A 181 -3.16 12.89 -24.75
CA GLY A 181 -2.60 11.94 -25.73
C GLY A 181 -1.15 12.28 -26.15
N SER A 182 -0.81 13.57 -26.19
CA SER A 182 0.54 14.07 -26.55
C SER A 182 1.52 14.11 -25.38
N CYS A 183 1.08 13.94 -24.12
CA CYS A 183 1.97 13.94 -22.97
C CYS A 183 2.94 12.73 -23.02
N GLN A 184 4.16 12.93 -22.59
CA GLN A 184 5.18 11.90 -22.57
C GLN A 184 5.27 11.24 -21.19
N VAL A 185 5.37 9.90 -21.15
CA VAL A 185 5.68 9.12 -19.96
C VAL A 185 7.06 8.50 -20.13
N ILE A 186 7.98 8.80 -19.22
CA ILE A 186 9.33 8.24 -19.18
C ILE A 186 9.35 7.20 -18.05
N ALA A 187 9.55 5.92 -18.38
CA ALA A 187 9.59 4.84 -17.41
C ALA A 187 11.00 4.27 -17.26
N SER A 188 11.38 3.93 -16.03
CA SER A 188 12.63 3.23 -15.69
C SER A 188 12.44 2.46 -14.38
N TYR A 189 13.30 1.46 -14.15
CA TYR A 189 13.28 0.60 -12.98
C TYR A 189 14.58 0.68 -12.20
N THR A 190 14.54 0.53 -10.88
CA THR A 190 15.73 0.56 -10.04
C THR A 190 16.57 -0.70 -10.17
N GLY A 191 16.02 -1.80 -10.71
CA GLY A 191 16.78 -3.02 -11.00
C GLY A 191 15.92 -4.24 -11.27
N THR A 192 16.58 -5.39 -11.41
CA THR A 192 15.95 -6.70 -11.71
C THR A 192 16.01 -7.68 -10.54
N THR A 193 16.60 -7.29 -9.42
CA THR A 193 16.77 -8.12 -8.22
C THR A 193 16.04 -7.53 -7.01
N PRO A 194 15.84 -8.26 -5.91
CA PRO A 194 15.19 -7.73 -4.70
C PRO A 194 15.86 -6.48 -4.10
N LYS A 195 17.16 -6.22 -4.40
CA LYS A 195 17.84 -4.97 -4.02
C LYS A 195 17.11 -3.72 -4.52
N ALA A 196 16.41 -3.84 -5.66
CA ALA A 196 15.63 -2.76 -6.27
C ALA A 196 14.57 -2.14 -5.33
N TRP A 197 14.15 -2.86 -4.30
CA TRP A 197 13.19 -2.35 -3.31
C TRP A 197 13.82 -1.47 -2.23
N ASN A 198 15.15 -1.43 -2.14
CA ASN A 198 15.89 -0.64 -1.16
C ASN A 198 17.18 -0.05 -1.77
N ASP A 199 17.03 0.70 -2.88
CA ASP A 199 18.09 1.39 -3.58
C ASP A 199 17.69 2.85 -3.89
N PRO A 200 17.62 3.71 -2.86
CA PRO A 200 17.25 5.12 -3.05
C PRO A 200 18.25 5.88 -3.90
N ALA A 201 19.52 5.47 -3.95
CA ALA A 201 20.53 6.12 -4.76
C ALA A 201 20.22 5.97 -6.26
N THR A 202 19.91 4.76 -6.73
CA THR A 202 19.47 4.51 -8.11
C THR A 202 18.16 5.24 -8.42
N ALA A 203 17.18 5.21 -7.53
CA ALA A 203 15.90 5.92 -7.73
C ALA A 203 16.11 7.43 -7.88
N SER A 204 17.00 8.05 -7.08
CA SER A 204 17.35 9.47 -7.19
C SER A 204 18.05 9.81 -8.52
N ALA A 205 18.95 8.94 -8.98
CA ALA A 205 19.62 9.11 -10.29
C ALA A 205 18.63 9.03 -11.45
N LEU A 206 17.66 8.08 -11.40
CA LEU A 206 16.58 7.96 -12.37
C LEU A 206 15.69 9.21 -12.39
N ALA A 207 15.28 9.69 -11.22
CA ALA A 207 14.49 10.92 -11.09
C ALA A 207 15.23 12.13 -11.68
N THR A 208 16.54 12.23 -11.41
CA THR A 208 17.40 13.29 -11.98
C THR A 208 17.42 13.23 -13.51
N SER A 209 17.59 12.03 -14.08
CA SER A 209 17.57 11.82 -15.54
C SER A 209 16.22 12.17 -16.16
N MET A 210 15.11 11.85 -15.48
CA MET A 210 13.75 12.18 -15.93
C MET A 210 13.51 13.70 -15.90
N GLN A 211 13.93 14.38 -14.83
CA GLN A 211 13.81 15.83 -14.71
C GLN A 211 14.67 16.57 -15.77
N ALA A 212 15.83 16.06 -16.09
CA ALA A 212 16.64 16.59 -17.20
C ALA A 212 15.97 16.47 -18.58
N LYS A 213 14.99 15.56 -18.71
CA LYS A 213 14.12 15.40 -19.88
C LYS A 213 12.81 16.17 -19.76
N GLY A 214 12.66 16.98 -18.70
CA GLY A 214 11.50 17.84 -18.47
C GLY A 214 10.38 17.22 -17.65
N ALA A 215 10.56 16.04 -17.04
CA ALA A 215 9.54 15.46 -16.17
C ALA A 215 9.37 16.29 -14.89
N ASP A 216 8.18 16.84 -14.70
CA ASP A 216 7.83 17.66 -13.54
C ASP A 216 7.05 16.90 -12.48
N ILE A 217 6.50 15.74 -12.81
CA ILE A 217 5.81 14.83 -11.88
C ILE A 217 6.36 13.42 -12.08
N ILE A 218 6.78 12.77 -10.97
CA ILE A 218 7.35 11.42 -11.02
C ILE A 218 6.56 10.49 -10.09
N PHE A 219 5.95 9.45 -10.66
CA PHE A 219 5.33 8.38 -9.88
C PHE A 219 6.40 7.36 -9.48
N ALA A 220 6.59 7.15 -8.17
CA ALA A 220 7.55 6.23 -7.60
C ALA A 220 6.84 4.97 -7.09
N ALA A 221 6.87 3.89 -7.86
CA ALA A 221 6.32 2.57 -7.50
C ALA A 221 7.47 1.60 -7.16
N ALA A 222 8.28 1.95 -6.14
CA ALA A 222 9.58 1.30 -5.87
C ALA A 222 9.84 0.97 -4.39
N GLY A 223 8.78 0.88 -3.56
CA GLY A 223 8.92 0.54 -2.14
C GLY A 223 9.83 1.51 -1.39
N GLY A 224 10.80 1.00 -0.62
CA GLY A 224 11.76 1.83 0.14
C GLY A 224 12.66 2.70 -0.74
N SER A 225 12.86 2.35 -2.02
CA SER A 225 13.61 3.15 -2.99
C SER A 225 12.92 4.48 -3.33
N ASN A 226 11.62 4.63 -3.05
CA ASN A 226 10.89 5.89 -3.21
C ASN A 226 11.56 7.06 -2.50
N ALA A 227 12.26 6.80 -1.39
CA ALA A 227 12.99 7.82 -0.64
C ALA A 227 13.97 8.61 -1.52
N GLY A 228 14.54 7.97 -2.55
CA GLY A 228 15.43 8.63 -3.51
C GLY A 228 14.70 9.63 -4.41
N VAL A 229 13.51 9.26 -4.92
CA VAL A 229 12.68 10.17 -5.73
C VAL A 229 12.19 11.34 -4.88
N VAL A 230 11.68 11.06 -3.67
CA VAL A 230 11.25 12.09 -2.71
C VAL A 230 12.37 13.08 -2.40
N SER A 231 13.55 12.57 -2.05
CA SER A 231 14.73 13.40 -1.75
C SER A 231 15.10 14.28 -2.94
N ARG A 232 15.10 13.73 -4.15
CA ARG A 232 15.42 14.49 -5.36
C ARG A 232 14.41 15.60 -5.61
N VAL A 233 13.10 15.30 -5.51
CA VAL A 233 12.03 16.28 -5.70
C VAL A 233 12.11 17.40 -4.68
N ASN A 234 12.26 17.08 -3.40
CA ASN A 234 12.37 18.08 -2.32
C ASN A 234 13.64 18.95 -2.44
N THR A 235 14.74 18.40 -3.00
CA THR A 235 15.98 19.16 -3.20
C THR A 235 15.86 20.14 -4.36
N VAL A 236 15.22 19.73 -5.46
CA VAL A 236 15.13 20.54 -6.69
C VAL A 236 13.99 21.54 -6.61
N GLN A 237 12.87 21.17 -6.00
CA GLN A 237 11.64 21.93 -5.78
C GLN A 237 10.94 22.41 -7.07
N CYS A 238 11.67 22.83 -8.09
CA CYS A 238 11.10 23.30 -9.35
C CYS A 238 11.99 23.01 -10.57
N LEU A 239 11.37 23.01 -11.76
CA LEU A 239 12.06 23.16 -13.04
C LEU A 239 12.04 24.65 -13.42
N LYS A 240 13.15 25.13 -14.01
CA LYS A 240 13.27 26.49 -14.59
C LYS A 240 13.15 26.43 -16.11
N ALA A 241 12.48 27.38 -16.73
CA ALA A 241 12.30 27.42 -18.18
C ALA A 241 13.63 27.37 -18.94
N SER A 242 14.67 28.02 -18.39
CA SER A 242 16.04 28.04 -18.97
C SER A 242 16.74 26.68 -18.93
N GLY A 243 16.30 25.75 -18.09
CA GLY A 243 16.86 24.41 -17.93
C GLY A 243 16.06 23.33 -18.67
N LEU A 244 14.96 23.66 -19.33
CA LEU A 244 14.17 22.68 -20.06
C LEU A 244 14.86 22.23 -21.36
N PRO A 245 14.76 20.96 -21.73
CA PRO A 245 15.35 20.47 -22.98
C PRO A 245 14.62 21.04 -24.20
N LYS A 246 15.32 21.06 -25.34
CA LYS A 246 14.76 21.52 -26.60
C LYS A 246 13.43 20.83 -26.93
N GLY A 247 12.40 21.62 -27.23
CA GLY A 247 11.07 21.12 -27.55
C GLY A 247 10.14 20.90 -26.34
N VAL A 248 10.62 21.10 -25.12
CA VAL A 248 9.81 21.13 -23.90
C VAL A 248 9.64 22.57 -23.43
N SER A 249 8.43 22.94 -23.08
CA SER A 249 8.10 24.25 -22.53
C SER A 249 6.98 24.14 -21.51
N PHE A 250 6.86 25.11 -20.63
CA PHE A 250 5.71 25.19 -19.73
C PHE A 250 4.44 25.53 -20.52
N LYS A 251 3.41 24.70 -20.36
CA LYS A 251 2.11 24.82 -21.03
C LYS A 251 1.05 25.45 -20.15
N GLN A 252 1.22 25.33 -18.83
CA GLN A 252 0.28 25.81 -17.83
C GLN A 252 0.96 26.05 -16.47
N ASN A 253 0.26 26.72 -15.58
CA ASN A 253 0.63 26.89 -14.18
C ASN A 253 -0.59 26.68 -13.29
N VAL A 254 -0.97 25.44 -13.06
CA VAL A 254 -2.16 25.09 -12.26
C VAL A 254 -1.97 25.36 -10.78
N PHE A 255 -0.74 25.57 -10.33
CA PHE A 255 -0.38 25.82 -8.93
C PHE A 255 -0.09 27.30 -8.62
N ALA A 256 -0.36 28.23 -9.56
CA ALA A 256 -0.08 29.65 -9.38
C ALA A 256 -0.75 30.29 -8.15
N GLY A 257 -1.88 29.74 -7.70
CA GLY A 257 -2.59 30.21 -6.52
C GLY A 257 -2.25 29.51 -5.21
N VAL A 258 -1.33 28.52 -5.24
CA VAL A 258 -0.91 27.81 -4.04
C VAL A 258 0.14 28.64 -3.32
N LYS A 259 -0.03 28.83 -2.01
CA LYS A 259 0.94 29.56 -1.17
C LYS A 259 2.27 28.78 -1.13
N HIS A 260 3.37 29.48 -1.35
CA HIS A 260 4.71 28.92 -1.31
C HIS A 260 5.37 29.05 0.08
N SER A 261 6.35 28.22 0.37
CA SER A 261 7.29 28.43 1.46
C SER A 261 8.36 29.46 1.07
N ALA A 262 8.98 30.13 2.05
CA ALA A 262 10.09 31.04 1.79
C ALA A 262 11.29 30.32 1.13
N GLY A 263 11.49 29.03 1.45
CA GLY A 263 12.52 28.19 0.84
C GLY A 263 12.25 27.97 -0.64
N TYR A 264 11.02 27.68 -1.01
CA TYR A 264 10.60 27.53 -2.41
C TYR A 264 10.80 28.83 -3.20
N ASP A 265 10.34 29.98 -2.65
CA ASP A 265 10.48 31.27 -3.33
C ASP A 265 11.93 31.65 -3.58
N ALA A 266 12.83 31.33 -2.64
CA ALA A 266 14.28 31.56 -2.81
C ALA A 266 14.89 30.64 -3.89
N ALA A 267 14.54 29.36 -3.91
CA ALA A 267 15.07 28.37 -4.86
C ALA A 267 14.49 28.51 -6.27
N CYS A 268 13.21 28.90 -6.36
CA CYS A 268 12.38 28.81 -7.58
C CYS A 268 12.01 30.20 -8.15
N SER A 269 12.92 31.16 -8.07
CA SER A 269 12.74 32.49 -8.67
C SER A 269 12.67 32.44 -10.20
N GLY A 270 11.94 33.39 -10.82
CA GLY A 270 11.82 33.53 -12.27
C GLY A 270 10.75 32.62 -12.88
N ASP A 271 10.85 32.33 -14.18
CA ASP A 271 9.93 31.42 -14.86
C ASP A 271 10.22 29.97 -14.49
N SER A 272 9.60 29.50 -13.44
CA SER A 272 9.75 28.15 -12.88
C SER A 272 8.39 27.52 -12.58
N ARG A 273 8.38 26.18 -12.49
CA ARG A 273 7.19 25.40 -12.08
C ARG A 273 7.59 24.35 -11.09
N PRO A 274 6.77 24.10 -10.06
CA PRO A 274 7.05 23.11 -9.04
C PRO A 274 7.16 21.71 -9.63
N VAL A 275 8.00 20.89 -8.99
CA VAL A 275 8.07 19.45 -9.26
C VAL A 275 7.42 18.66 -8.15
N PHE A 276 6.89 17.48 -8.51
CA PHE A 276 6.17 16.64 -7.57
C PHE A 276 6.60 15.18 -7.68
N PHE A 277 6.43 14.47 -6.58
CA PHE A 277 6.37 13.02 -6.62
C PHE A 277 4.93 12.53 -6.38
N ILE A 278 4.65 11.31 -6.84
CA ILE A 278 3.49 10.52 -6.47
C ILE A 278 4.02 9.31 -5.72
N GLY A 279 3.54 9.12 -4.47
CA GLY A 279 3.90 7.99 -3.63
C GLY A 279 3.16 6.71 -3.98
N VAL A 280 3.49 5.59 -3.31
CA VAL A 280 2.89 4.28 -3.55
C VAL A 280 2.58 3.52 -2.26
N ASP A 281 1.62 2.61 -2.32
CA ASP A 281 1.13 1.71 -1.29
C ASP A 281 0.47 2.44 -0.11
N SER A 282 1.25 3.20 0.65
CA SER A 282 0.79 4.03 1.76
C SER A 282 0.67 5.50 1.37
N ASN A 283 -0.04 6.29 2.18
CA ASN A 283 -0.05 7.73 2.01
C ASN A 283 1.32 8.32 2.39
N GLN A 284 2.05 8.78 1.39
CA GLN A 284 3.39 9.37 1.48
C GLN A 284 3.38 10.89 1.24
N ASN A 285 2.21 11.54 1.12
CA ASN A 285 2.09 12.95 0.77
C ASN A 285 2.91 13.84 1.72
N TYR A 286 2.89 13.55 3.01
CA TYR A 286 3.60 14.29 4.05
C TYR A 286 5.13 14.35 3.88
N LEU A 287 5.69 13.45 3.07
CA LEU A 287 7.14 13.44 2.79
C LEU A 287 7.58 14.58 1.86
N GLY A 288 6.64 15.25 1.21
CA GLY A 288 6.89 16.41 0.37
C GLY A 288 6.79 17.76 1.11
N ASP A 289 6.44 17.74 2.40
CA ASP A 289 6.34 18.91 3.25
C ASP A 289 7.73 19.29 3.79
N ASP A 290 8.39 20.22 3.14
CA ASP A 290 9.76 20.65 3.43
C ASP A 290 9.84 21.73 4.53
N ASP A 291 8.77 22.49 4.77
CA ASP A 291 8.70 23.57 5.75
C ASP A 291 7.84 23.25 6.99
N LYS A 292 7.31 22.03 7.08
CA LYS A 292 6.41 21.53 8.14
C LYS A 292 5.11 22.35 8.25
N ASN A 293 4.63 22.86 7.11
CA ASN A 293 3.41 23.62 7.02
C ASN A 293 2.52 23.10 5.88
N PRO A 294 1.53 22.26 6.15
CA PRO A 294 0.67 21.69 5.12
C PRO A 294 -0.20 22.72 4.38
N ALA A 295 -0.16 24.00 4.79
CA ALA A 295 -0.86 25.08 4.10
C ALA A 295 -0.04 25.71 2.96
N THR A 296 1.25 25.36 2.83
CA THR A 296 2.11 25.77 1.73
C THR A 296 2.19 24.67 0.67
N LEU A 297 2.85 24.97 -0.46
CA LEU A 297 3.04 24.01 -1.55
C LEU A 297 3.83 22.79 -1.03
N ASN A 298 3.20 21.66 -1.09
CA ASN A 298 3.79 20.38 -0.76
C ASN A 298 4.22 19.65 -2.05
N HIS A 299 5.38 19.02 -2.06
CA HIS A 299 5.91 18.32 -3.23
C HIS A 299 5.35 16.88 -3.40
N GLY A 300 4.55 16.38 -2.47
CA GLY A 300 3.77 15.16 -2.60
C GLY A 300 2.41 15.44 -3.25
N LEU A 301 2.30 15.32 -4.57
CA LEU A 301 1.06 15.59 -5.28
C LEU A 301 -0.09 14.68 -4.80
N THR A 302 0.18 13.41 -4.67
CA THR A 302 -0.69 12.37 -4.12
C THR A 302 0.10 11.10 -3.89
N SER A 303 -0.58 10.04 -3.40
CA SER A 303 -0.03 8.69 -3.35
C SER A 303 -1.03 7.72 -3.96
N MET A 304 -0.57 6.79 -4.81
CA MET A 304 -1.36 5.64 -5.22
C MET A 304 -1.45 4.67 -4.05
N VAL A 305 -2.59 4.66 -3.38
CA VAL A 305 -2.78 3.86 -2.18
C VAL A 305 -3.20 2.44 -2.56
N LYS A 306 -2.46 1.45 -2.05
CA LYS A 306 -2.76 0.02 -2.14
C LYS A 306 -3.04 -0.48 -0.72
N ARG A 307 -4.30 -0.78 -0.44
CA ARG A 307 -4.81 -1.02 0.92
C ARG A 307 -4.44 -2.42 1.44
N VAL A 308 -3.14 -2.71 1.47
CA VAL A 308 -2.58 -3.93 2.05
C VAL A 308 -2.97 -4.06 3.52
N ASP A 309 -3.02 -2.93 4.24
CA ASP A 309 -3.51 -2.84 5.62
C ASP A 309 -4.94 -3.41 5.77
N ASN A 310 -5.85 -3.05 4.85
CA ASN A 310 -7.22 -3.54 4.85
C ASN A 310 -7.30 -5.01 4.45
N ALA A 311 -6.49 -5.46 3.48
CA ALA A 311 -6.46 -6.86 3.07
C ALA A 311 -6.01 -7.76 4.23
N VAL A 312 -4.90 -7.41 4.90
CA VAL A 312 -4.41 -8.12 6.09
C VAL A 312 -5.46 -8.10 7.21
N TYR A 313 -6.01 -6.93 7.53
CA TYR A 313 -7.04 -6.81 8.56
C TYR A 313 -8.26 -7.68 8.25
N SER A 314 -8.73 -7.68 6.99
CA SER A 314 -9.94 -8.40 6.59
C SER A 314 -9.77 -9.92 6.67
N ILE A 315 -8.64 -10.46 6.21
CA ILE A 315 -8.39 -11.91 6.27
C ILE A 315 -8.24 -12.39 7.72
N VAL A 316 -7.58 -11.61 8.58
CA VAL A 316 -7.48 -11.88 10.01
C VAL A 316 -8.86 -11.87 10.66
N ARG A 317 -9.66 -10.83 10.40
CA ARG A 317 -11.04 -10.72 10.91
C ARG A 317 -11.90 -11.91 10.49
N ASP A 318 -11.76 -12.38 9.26
CA ASP A 318 -12.54 -13.51 8.76
C ASP A 318 -12.16 -14.82 9.46
N VAL A 319 -10.88 -15.01 9.78
CA VAL A 319 -10.41 -16.15 10.58
C VAL A 319 -10.90 -16.06 12.02
N VAL A 320 -10.79 -14.89 12.67
CA VAL A 320 -11.27 -14.66 14.04
C VAL A 320 -12.77 -14.92 14.17
N LYS A 321 -13.55 -14.53 13.15
CA LYS A 321 -15.01 -14.74 13.12
C LYS A 321 -15.41 -16.17 12.72
N GLY A 322 -14.47 -17.09 12.53
CA GLY A 322 -14.75 -18.47 12.12
C GLY A 322 -15.42 -18.57 10.74
N ARG A 323 -15.22 -17.59 9.85
CA ARG A 323 -15.78 -17.66 8.49
C ARG A 323 -15.13 -18.79 7.70
N PRO A 324 -15.87 -19.43 6.78
CA PRO A 324 -15.31 -20.44 5.91
C PRO A 324 -14.07 -19.93 5.17
N TRP A 325 -12.98 -20.71 5.20
CA TRP A 325 -11.78 -20.36 4.48
C TRP A 325 -12.01 -20.40 2.97
N ARG A 326 -11.72 -19.30 2.29
CA ARG A 326 -11.90 -19.16 0.84
C ARG A 326 -10.57 -19.41 0.16
N VAL A 327 -10.40 -20.59 -0.42
CA VAL A 327 -9.25 -20.93 -1.27
C VAL A 327 -9.33 -20.16 -2.58
N GLY A 328 -8.19 -19.89 -3.20
CA GLY A 328 -8.10 -19.21 -4.48
C GLY A 328 -7.78 -17.72 -4.36
N GLU A 329 -8.36 -16.89 -5.21
CA GLU A 329 -8.06 -15.47 -5.30
C GLU A 329 -9.10 -14.59 -4.58
N GLN A 330 -8.62 -13.61 -3.82
CA GLN A 330 -9.41 -12.45 -3.39
C GLN A 330 -8.82 -11.21 -4.07
N SER A 331 -9.67 -10.51 -4.84
CA SER A 331 -9.25 -9.34 -5.63
C SER A 331 -9.64 -8.03 -4.96
N PHE A 332 -8.70 -7.09 -4.93
CA PHE A 332 -8.81 -5.77 -4.33
C PHE A 332 -8.60 -4.69 -5.38
N GLY A 333 -9.64 -3.92 -5.70
CA GLY A 333 -9.63 -2.88 -6.71
C GLY A 333 -10.36 -1.63 -6.24
N LEU A 334 -10.67 -0.72 -7.16
CA LEU A 334 -11.48 0.48 -6.87
C LEU A 334 -12.89 0.15 -6.37
N GLN A 335 -13.44 -0.98 -6.80
CA GLN A 335 -14.80 -1.41 -6.47
C GLN A 335 -14.98 -1.70 -4.97
N ASN A 336 -13.92 -2.10 -4.27
CA ASN A 336 -13.93 -2.47 -2.85
C ASN A 336 -12.88 -1.74 -2.03
N ASP A 337 -12.51 -0.53 -2.45
CA ASP A 337 -11.52 0.33 -1.81
C ASP A 337 -10.16 -0.36 -1.56
N GLY A 338 -9.81 -1.32 -2.41
CA GLY A 338 -8.52 -2.02 -2.35
C GLY A 338 -7.36 -1.19 -2.89
N VAL A 339 -7.65 -0.28 -3.82
CA VAL A 339 -6.70 0.69 -4.37
C VAL A 339 -7.37 2.06 -4.52
N GLY A 340 -6.58 3.13 -4.60
CA GLY A 340 -7.10 4.48 -4.76
C GLY A 340 -6.00 5.52 -4.80
N TYR A 341 -6.34 6.75 -4.43
CA TYR A 341 -5.37 7.85 -4.28
C TYR A 341 -5.55 8.54 -2.92
N ALA A 342 -4.48 9.12 -2.39
CA ALA A 342 -4.52 9.83 -1.12
C ALA A 342 -4.96 11.29 -1.32
N LEU A 343 -5.86 11.75 -0.43
CA LEU A 343 -6.25 13.15 -0.32
C LEU A 343 -6.29 13.53 1.16
N ASP A 344 -5.45 14.47 1.55
CA ASP A 344 -5.30 14.90 2.93
C ASP A 344 -4.96 16.40 3.06
N ALA A 345 -4.52 16.83 4.22
CA ALA A 345 -4.15 18.23 4.46
C ALA A 345 -2.95 18.68 3.61
N TYR A 346 -2.03 17.75 3.27
CA TYR A 346 -0.79 18.06 2.56
C TYR A 346 -1.00 18.32 1.06
N ASN A 347 -2.03 17.75 0.45
CA ASN A 347 -2.25 17.89 -1.00
C ASN A 347 -3.61 18.49 -1.38
N ARG A 348 -4.45 18.83 -0.41
CA ARG A 348 -5.78 19.39 -0.68
C ARG A 348 -5.72 20.69 -1.46
N ALA A 349 -4.73 21.55 -1.19
CA ALA A 349 -4.52 22.79 -1.91
C ALA A 349 -4.03 22.58 -3.35
N LEU A 350 -3.40 21.43 -3.64
CA LEU A 350 -2.86 21.07 -4.95
C LEU A 350 -3.94 20.52 -5.89
N ILE A 351 -5.05 20.02 -5.36
CA ILE A 351 -6.09 19.32 -6.14
C ILE A 351 -7.41 20.09 -6.05
N PRO A 352 -7.70 20.98 -7.02
CA PRO A 352 -8.93 21.78 -7.02
C PRO A 352 -10.21 20.91 -7.01
N PRO A 353 -11.32 21.41 -6.46
CA PRO A 353 -12.61 20.69 -6.44
C PRO A 353 -13.07 20.18 -7.80
N ALA A 354 -12.84 20.96 -8.87
CA ALA A 354 -13.15 20.54 -10.24
C ALA A 354 -12.35 19.30 -10.68
N THR A 355 -11.08 19.18 -10.26
CA THR A 355 -10.24 18.01 -10.50
C THR A 355 -10.72 16.80 -9.72
N LEU A 356 -11.12 16.98 -8.46
CA LEU A 356 -11.70 15.90 -7.64
C LEU A 356 -13.00 15.36 -8.26
N THR A 357 -13.84 16.24 -8.79
CA THR A 357 -15.06 15.84 -9.52
C THR A 357 -14.73 14.98 -10.73
N LYS A 358 -13.75 15.38 -11.55
CA LYS A 358 -13.29 14.60 -12.71
C LYS A 358 -12.71 13.23 -12.30
N LEU A 359 -11.88 13.19 -11.23
CA LEU A 359 -11.35 11.94 -10.69
C LEU A 359 -12.47 10.99 -10.23
N ALA A 360 -13.46 11.50 -9.51
CA ALA A 360 -14.61 10.70 -9.06
C ALA A 360 -15.44 10.18 -10.24
N GLN A 361 -15.60 10.95 -11.32
CA GLN A 361 -16.29 10.52 -12.54
C GLN A 361 -15.53 9.37 -13.24
N VAL A 362 -14.23 9.53 -13.47
CA VAL A 362 -13.45 8.51 -14.15
C VAL A 362 -13.31 7.24 -13.31
N GLN A 363 -13.21 7.38 -11.98
CA GLN A 363 -13.25 6.24 -11.06
C GLN A 363 -14.54 5.42 -11.23
N LYS A 364 -15.69 6.07 -11.31
CA LYS A 364 -16.97 5.40 -11.60
C LYS A 364 -16.95 4.68 -12.94
N LEU A 365 -16.42 5.30 -14.00
CA LEU A 365 -16.32 4.67 -15.33
C LEU A 365 -15.44 3.41 -15.29
N ILE A 366 -14.37 3.40 -14.50
CA ILE A 366 -13.52 2.20 -14.31
C ILE A 366 -14.28 1.12 -13.53
N VAL A 367 -14.93 1.48 -12.42
CA VAL A 367 -15.70 0.53 -11.58
C VAL A 367 -16.83 -0.12 -12.37
N PHE A 368 -17.52 0.64 -13.23
CA PHE A 368 -18.58 0.11 -14.10
C PHE A 368 -18.06 -0.58 -15.38
N GLY A 369 -16.73 -0.65 -15.58
CA GLY A 369 -16.12 -1.31 -16.73
C GLY A 369 -16.24 -0.55 -18.05
N THR A 370 -16.74 0.68 -18.06
CA THR A 370 -16.78 1.56 -19.23
C THR A 370 -15.38 1.96 -19.69
N VAL A 371 -14.48 2.25 -18.72
CA VAL A 371 -13.06 2.43 -18.97
C VAL A 371 -12.35 1.16 -18.52
N LYS A 372 -11.75 0.45 -19.49
CA LYS A 372 -10.92 -0.73 -19.23
C LYS A 372 -9.47 -0.28 -19.08
N VAL A 373 -8.92 -0.42 -17.88
CA VAL A 373 -7.52 -0.07 -17.62
C VAL A 373 -6.62 -1.24 -17.98
N PRO A 374 -5.61 -1.06 -18.87
CA PRO A 374 -4.68 -2.13 -19.21
C PRO A 374 -3.82 -2.50 -18.00
N SER A 375 -3.43 -3.78 -17.93
CA SER A 375 -2.56 -4.34 -16.90
C SER A 375 -1.20 -4.78 -17.44
N GLN A 376 -0.95 -4.52 -18.72
CA GLN A 376 0.30 -4.81 -19.45
C GLN A 376 0.54 -3.73 -20.50
#